data_97d378c3970746ceeb790e96b661742b
#
_entry.id   97d378c3970746ceeb790e96b661742b
#
_cell.length_a   1.000
_cell.length_b   1.000
_cell.length_c   1.000
_cell.angle_alpha   90.00
_cell.angle_beta   90.00
_cell.angle_gamma   90.00
#
_symmetry.space_group_name_H-M   'P 1'
#
loop_
_entity.id
_entity.type
_entity.pdbx_description
1 polymer ?
#
loop_
_entity_poly.entity_id
_entity_poly.type
_entity_poly.pdbx_seq_one_letter_code
_entity_poly.pdbx_strand_id
1 'polypeptide(L)'
;MARPSFQLDIVSPERQLYSGRVVSLTAPGVQGGFGVRARHAPMVAAIGAGQLAYTEAESGRTLSLAVGGGVVQVIAGSVTVLAEITPP
;
A
#
# COMPACT_ATOMS: atom_id res chain seq x y z
N MET A 1 7.13 -8.49 -21.36
CA MET A 1 7.68 -8.96 -20.08
C MET A 1 6.98 -8.28 -18.92
N ALA A 2 6.55 -9.03 -17.95
CA ALA A 2 5.85 -8.46 -16.80
C ALA A 2 6.84 -7.69 -15.91
N ARG A 3 6.39 -6.56 -15.36
CA ARG A 3 7.16 -5.84 -14.36
C ARG A 3 7.24 -6.65 -13.08
N PRO A 4 8.31 -6.52 -12.29
CA PRO A 4 8.36 -7.12 -10.98
C PRO A 4 7.18 -6.68 -10.11
N SER A 5 6.63 -7.60 -9.35
CA SER A 5 5.48 -7.31 -8.52
C SER A 5 5.71 -7.80 -7.08
N PHE A 6 4.84 -7.36 -6.19
CA PHE A 6 4.87 -7.79 -4.80
C PHE A 6 3.45 -7.97 -4.30
N GLN A 7 3.31 -8.73 -3.22
CA GLN A 7 2.02 -8.94 -2.59
C GLN A 7 1.65 -7.72 -1.75
N LEU A 8 0.45 -7.19 -1.94
CA LEU A 8 -0.07 -6.09 -1.14
C LEU A 8 -1.34 -6.54 -0.44
N ASP A 9 -1.38 -6.36 0.86
CA ASP A 9 -2.58 -6.55 1.67
C ASP A 9 -2.88 -5.25 2.38
N ILE A 10 -4.10 -4.77 2.24
CA ILE A 10 -4.58 -3.58 2.94
C ILE A 10 -5.67 -4.03 3.88
N VAL A 11 -5.48 -3.80 5.18
CA VAL A 11 -6.43 -4.19 6.20
C VAL A 11 -6.80 -3.00 7.06
N SER A 12 -8.05 -2.97 7.48
CA SER A 12 -8.52 -2.08 8.54
C SER A 12 -8.75 -2.93 9.79
N PRO A 13 -8.99 -2.29 10.94
CA PRO A 13 -9.29 -3.07 12.14
C PRO A 13 -10.49 -4.01 11.98
N GLU A 14 -11.43 -3.70 11.08
CA GLU A 14 -12.65 -4.50 10.92
C GLU A 14 -12.55 -5.56 9.85
N ARG A 15 -11.71 -5.34 8.81
CA ARG A 15 -11.73 -6.27 7.68
C ARG A 15 -10.55 -6.06 6.77
N GLN A 16 -10.33 -7.03 5.89
CA GLN A 16 -9.39 -6.92 4.79
C GLN A 16 -10.06 -6.15 3.65
N LEU A 17 -9.35 -5.15 3.14
CA LEU A 17 -9.88 -4.25 2.11
C LEU A 17 -9.36 -4.58 0.73
N TYR A 18 -8.13 -5.10 0.65
CA TYR A 18 -7.52 -5.46 -0.62
C TYR A 18 -6.46 -6.53 -0.39
N SER A 19 -6.32 -7.42 -1.35
CA SER A 19 -5.23 -8.39 -1.38
C SER A 19 -4.94 -8.73 -2.82
N GLY A 20 -3.69 -8.57 -3.25
CA GLY A 20 -3.34 -8.88 -4.63
C GLY A 20 -1.90 -8.52 -4.94
N ARG A 21 -1.51 -8.81 -6.20
CA ARG A 21 -0.17 -8.48 -6.70
C ARG A 21 -0.21 -7.09 -7.33
N VAL A 22 0.73 -6.25 -6.93
CA VAL A 22 0.84 -4.88 -7.45
C VAL A 22 2.26 -4.62 -7.89
N VAL A 23 2.45 -3.61 -8.74
CA VAL A 23 3.77 -3.20 -9.20
C VAL A 23 4.26 -1.94 -8.48
N SER A 24 3.36 -1.21 -7.85
CA SER A 24 3.73 0.00 -7.11
C SER A 24 2.67 0.33 -6.07
N LEU A 25 3.13 1.00 -5.01
CA LEU A 25 2.27 1.57 -3.97
C LEU A 25 2.83 2.93 -3.62
N THR A 26 1.97 3.94 -3.51
CA THR A 26 2.34 5.22 -2.92
C THR A 26 1.49 5.46 -1.68
N ALA A 27 2.09 6.04 -0.67
CA ALA A 27 1.44 6.21 0.63
C ALA A 27 1.72 7.58 1.20
N PRO A 28 0.78 8.16 1.98
CA PRO A 28 0.95 9.48 2.59
C PRO A 28 1.69 9.35 3.93
N GLY A 29 3.01 9.18 3.87
CA GLY A 29 3.82 9.08 5.07
C GLY A 29 3.70 10.33 5.95
N VAL A 30 3.84 10.15 7.25
CA VAL A 30 3.75 11.29 8.19
C VAL A 30 4.90 12.28 7.99
N GLN A 31 6.00 11.83 7.41
CA GLN A 31 7.15 12.69 7.10
C GLN A 31 7.25 13.01 5.62
N GLY A 32 6.19 12.79 4.87
CA GLY A 32 6.14 13.01 3.44
C GLY A 32 5.75 11.75 2.71
N GLY A 33 5.14 11.91 1.54
CA GLY A 33 4.74 10.78 0.72
C GLY A 33 5.93 9.92 0.30
N PHE A 34 5.70 8.62 0.16
CA PHE A 34 6.74 7.72 -0.30
C PHE A 34 6.13 6.64 -1.19
N GLY A 35 7.01 6.03 -1.99
CA GLY A 35 6.62 4.94 -2.88
C GLY A 35 7.31 3.64 -2.54
N VAL A 36 6.63 2.53 -2.82
CA VAL A 36 7.18 1.19 -2.66
C VAL A 36 7.08 0.47 -3.99
N ARG A 37 8.18 -0.15 -4.39
CA ARG A 37 8.27 -1.00 -5.57
C ARG A 37 8.73 -2.37 -5.16
N ALA A 38 8.73 -3.30 -6.10
CA ALA A 38 9.24 -4.65 -5.85
C ALA A 38 10.68 -4.58 -5.35
N ARG A 39 11.04 -5.49 -4.46
CA ARG A 39 12.38 -5.60 -3.87
C ARG A 39 12.74 -4.42 -2.98
N HIS A 40 11.77 -3.67 -2.53
CA HIS A 40 12.02 -2.60 -1.56
C HIS A 40 12.61 -3.19 -0.28
N ALA A 41 13.57 -2.49 0.30
CA ALA A 41 14.17 -2.92 1.55
C ALA A 41 13.12 -2.99 2.66
N PRO A 42 13.27 -3.92 3.61
CA PRO A 42 12.32 -4.00 4.72
C PRO A 42 12.23 -2.68 5.48
N MET A 43 11.01 -2.29 5.82
CA MET A 43 10.80 -1.09 6.61
C MET A 43 9.42 -1.10 7.27
N VAL A 44 9.27 -0.24 8.26
CA VAL A 44 7.98 0.07 8.87
C VAL A 44 7.85 1.59 8.86
N ALA A 45 6.75 2.09 8.35
CA ALA A 45 6.53 3.53 8.26
C ALA A 45 5.12 3.89 8.69
N ALA A 46 5.00 4.96 9.47
CA ALA A 46 3.70 5.51 9.83
C ALA A 46 3.16 6.32 8.66
N ILE A 47 1.86 6.21 8.40
CA ILE A 47 1.19 7.02 7.41
C ILE A 47 0.13 7.89 8.07
N GLY A 48 -0.10 9.05 7.46
CA GLY A 48 -1.11 9.99 7.92
C GLY A 48 -2.35 9.93 7.06
N ALA A 49 -3.20 10.93 7.21
CA ALA A 49 -4.38 11.07 6.39
C ALA A 49 -3.99 11.41 4.95
N GLY A 50 -4.65 10.81 3.99
CA GLY A 50 -4.38 11.04 2.59
C GLY A 50 -4.83 9.89 1.72
N GLN A 51 -4.22 9.76 0.54
CA GLN A 51 -4.57 8.74 -0.42
C GLN A 51 -3.47 7.70 -0.53
N LEU A 52 -3.85 6.44 -0.40
CA LEU A 52 -3.03 5.33 -0.90
C LEU A 52 -3.34 5.15 -2.37
N ALA A 53 -2.32 4.90 -3.18
CA ALA A 53 -2.53 4.54 -4.58
C ALA A 53 -1.67 3.33 -4.91
N TYR A 54 -2.26 2.37 -5.63
CA TYR A 54 -1.53 1.17 -5.99
C TYR A 54 -1.93 0.74 -7.39
N THR A 55 -0.96 0.18 -8.11
CA THR A 55 -1.18 -0.25 -9.50
C THR A 55 -1.11 -1.77 -9.55
N GLU A 56 -2.21 -2.38 -9.99
CA GLU A 56 -2.31 -3.84 -10.09
C GLU A 56 -1.40 -4.39 -11.17
N ALA A 57 -0.73 -5.49 -10.85
CA ALA A 57 0.22 -6.10 -11.78
C ALA A 57 -0.48 -6.66 -13.01
N GLU A 58 -1.63 -7.28 -12.81
CA GLU A 58 -2.31 -7.99 -13.89
C GLU A 58 -3.07 -7.03 -14.80
N SER A 59 -3.86 -6.15 -14.23
CA SER A 59 -4.71 -5.24 -15.00
C SER A 59 -4.01 -3.97 -15.44
N GLY A 60 -2.95 -3.57 -14.75
CA GLY A 60 -2.30 -2.29 -14.95
C GLY A 60 -3.11 -1.10 -14.43
N ARG A 61 -4.23 -1.36 -13.77
CA ARG A 61 -5.08 -0.29 -13.26
C ARG A 61 -4.52 0.27 -11.96
N THR A 62 -4.62 1.59 -11.83
CA THR A 62 -4.27 2.26 -10.58
C THR A 62 -5.54 2.51 -9.79
N LEU A 63 -5.53 2.04 -8.55
CA LEU A 63 -6.63 2.20 -7.61
C LEU A 63 -6.16 3.12 -6.48
N SER A 64 -7.10 3.81 -5.86
CA SER A 64 -6.76 4.66 -4.73
C SER A 64 -7.77 4.46 -3.61
N LEU A 65 -7.32 4.77 -2.39
CA LEU A 65 -8.11 4.56 -1.19
C LEU A 65 -7.79 5.67 -0.20
N ALA A 66 -8.80 6.38 0.27
CA ALA A 66 -8.60 7.41 1.28
C ALA A 66 -8.41 6.78 2.65
N VAL A 67 -7.36 7.18 3.34
CA VAL A 67 -7.03 6.63 4.66
C VAL A 67 -6.85 7.77 5.67
N GLY A 68 -7.09 7.46 6.93
CA GLY A 68 -6.96 8.42 8.03
C GLY A 68 -5.72 8.22 8.86
N GLY A 69 -4.87 7.29 8.48
CA GLY A 69 -3.63 7.01 9.22
C GLY A 69 -3.42 5.53 9.36
N GLY A 70 -2.23 5.13 9.76
CA GLY A 70 -1.90 3.73 9.94
C GLY A 70 -0.42 3.44 9.82
N VAL A 71 -0.10 2.25 9.38
CA VAL A 71 1.27 1.74 9.29
C VAL A 71 1.43 0.95 7.99
N VAL A 72 2.57 1.14 7.33
CA VAL A 72 2.99 0.31 6.20
C VAL A 72 4.17 -0.53 6.66
N GLN A 73 4.07 -1.83 6.46
CA GLN A 73 5.15 -2.76 6.78
C GLN A 73 5.60 -3.45 5.50
N VAL A 74 6.89 -3.35 5.21
CA VAL A 74 7.51 -4.01 4.05
C VAL A 74 8.41 -5.12 4.54
N ILE A 75 8.11 -6.34 4.13
CA ILE A 75 8.93 -7.52 4.39
C ILE A 75 9.11 -8.22 3.05
N ALA A 76 10.26 -8.80 2.83
CA ALA A 76 10.66 -9.38 1.54
C ALA A 76 9.47 -9.87 0.69
N GLY A 77 9.20 -9.16 -0.41
CA GLY A 77 8.16 -9.55 -1.36
C GLY A 77 6.72 -9.30 -0.92
N SER A 78 6.52 -8.73 0.26
CA SER A 78 5.18 -8.56 0.82
C SER A 78 5.05 -7.23 1.53
N VAL A 79 3.95 -6.55 1.29
CA VAL A 79 3.65 -5.26 1.93
C VAL A 79 2.29 -5.36 2.59
N THR A 80 2.22 -4.99 3.86
CA THR A 80 0.97 -4.94 4.60
C THR A 80 0.71 -3.50 5.02
N VAL A 81 -0.46 -3.01 4.69
CA VAL A 81 -0.94 -1.70 5.14
C VAL A 81 -2.05 -1.93 6.14
N LEU A 82 -1.84 -1.47 7.37
CA LEU A 82 -2.90 -1.44 8.37
C LEU A 82 -3.33 0.00 8.50
N ALA A 83 -4.54 0.31 8.10
CA ALA A 83 -4.97 1.69 7.99
C ALA A 83 -6.42 1.87 8.40
N GLU A 84 -6.72 3.04 8.92
CA GLU A 84 -8.09 3.46 9.14
C GLU A 84 -8.63 4.08 7.86
N ILE A 85 -9.86 3.73 7.51
CA ILE A 85 -10.49 4.19 6.29
C ILE A 85 -11.27 5.46 6.58
N THR A 86 -11.00 6.48 5.77
CA THR A 86 -11.75 7.74 5.86
C THR A 86 -13.11 7.55 5.21
N PRO A 87 -14.22 7.81 5.92
CA PRO A 87 -15.55 7.70 5.30
C PRO A 87 -15.69 8.68 4.16
N PRO A 88 -16.53 8.34 3.15
CA PRO A 88 -16.78 9.25 2.04
C PRO A 88 -17.52 10.52 2.48
#